data_bb684534acc4af775a74807610c36550
#
_entry.id   bb684534acc4af775a74807610c36550
#
_cell.length_a   1.000
_cell.length_b   1.000
_cell.length_c   1.000
_cell.angle_alpha   90.00
_cell.angle_beta   90.00
_cell.angle_gamma   90.00
#
_symmetry.space_group_name_H-M   'P 1'
#
loop_
_entity.id
_entity.type
_entity.pdbx_description
1 polymer ?
#
loop_
_entity_poly.entity_id
_entity_poly.type
_entity_poly.pdbx_seq_one_letter_code
_entity_poly.pdbx_strand_id
1 'polypeptide(L)'
;MKLALTALLPAFAAAIPSPPSVTIDAGAVQGGRCENGKNAVFYKAIPFAEPPVNELRFEPPKAYKKQYSQGKLDATTSAPTCIQFSDDFTEQKLNTSALSSEDCLYLDIWAPSNATKDSKLPVKVWVYGGSETEGSISDPLYDGCNTAEAGSILVSVNYRLGPLGFMALETAGIYGNQGIQDLILGLEWVRDNIAAFGGDPKKVLLFGQSAGAENVYIIGSLPQAPSLINGVIAESGGGRSVSSNSTQQEMGASFARTLKCSSSDKSCLQSKTISDFYAAYPADAFLTQGIGYYGDGSLSILSKGTHNFYPYVDGNVIAEDPYDRGVQVPTVFGSNSNEAIVYTLQWASKSNQIPTTSIYKDFLRHNFGNAASLVGKAYLPSLFESEAKAIFTASSQFAQIGYNTTALEVLLAMTQVITDSTYRCPAWYGAAQASRKGIPTWTYEFSHSPTCAWLYTIDATDVGFFGGAHTAEIPFVFGNLDNSYLPNGTCNSTSDEWHLGSQMMDLWTAMAENGEPSTKGIEWPRFQTQGKNLSTPGLIFENSTVSGTIDYTGCDLWIQVNAMLSASNTTASGTPTTVSGGSTSSPSSTQFNGATTLLSKTEGYLALSVLLMGLAAL
;
A
#
# COMPACT_ATOMS: atom_id res chain seq x y z
N MET A 1 -56.80 -44.39 37.48
CA MET A 1 -56.82 -43.11 36.72
C MET A 1 -55.67 -42.22 37.23
N LYS A 2 -54.53 -42.18 36.53
CA LYS A 2 -53.40 -41.28 36.86
C LYS A 2 -53.48 -40.13 35.89
N LEU A 3 -53.75 -38.93 36.35
CA LEU A 3 -53.64 -37.70 35.59
C LEU A 3 -52.15 -37.38 35.44
N ALA A 4 -51.66 -37.29 34.21
CA ALA A 4 -50.36 -36.71 33.87
C ALA A 4 -50.55 -35.23 33.67
N LEU A 5 -49.94 -34.44 34.55
CA LEU A 5 -49.85 -32.98 34.42
C LEU A 5 -48.69 -32.68 33.47
N THR A 6 -48.98 -32.33 32.23
CA THR A 6 -47.99 -31.82 31.27
C THR A 6 -47.75 -30.32 31.57
N ALA A 7 -46.60 -30.01 32.16
CA ALA A 7 -46.14 -28.62 32.32
C ALA A 7 -45.67 -28.07 30.96
N LEU A 8 -46.41 -27.14 30.38
CA LEU A 8 -45.95 -26.31 29.28
C LEU A 8 -44.93 -25.30 29.82
N LEU A 9 -43.64 -25.51 29.52
CA LEU A 9 -42.61 -24.47 29.69
C LEU A 9 -42.81 -23.43 28.59
N PRO A 10 -42.88 -22.12 28.91
CA PRO A 10 -42.90 -21.10 27.92
C PRO A 10 -41.52 -21.07 27.22
N ALA A 11 -41.50 -21.28 25.92
CA ALA A 11 -40.33 -21.00 25.09
C ALA A 11 -40.09 -19.48 25.11
N PHE A 12 -39.08 -19.03 25.83
CA PHE A 12 -38.57 -17.68 25.69
C PHE A 12 -37.95 -17.59 24.29
N ALA A 13 -38.68 -17.02 23.35
CA ALA A 13 -38.05 -16.54 22.09
C ALA A 13 -37.05 -15.47 22.50
N ALA A 14 -35.75 -15.75 22.39
CA ALA A 14 -34.73 -14.75 22.54
C ALA A 14 -35.03 -13.66 21.51
N ALA A 15 -35.27 -12.43 21.98
CA ALA A 15 -35.50 -11.30 21.11
C ALA A 15 -34.24 -11.13 20.23
N ILE A 16 -34.41 -11.13 18.91
CA ILE A 16 -33.33 -10.81 17.99
C ILE A 16 -32.88 -9.39 18.33
N PRO A 17 -31.59 -9.18 18.69
CA PRO A 17 -31.10 -7.84 19.01
C PRO A 17 -31.36 -6.90 17.85
N SER A 18 -31.85 -5.69 18.11
CA SER A 18 -32.04 -4.67 17.08
C SER A 18 -30.71 -4.41 16.35
N PRO A 19 -30.76 -4.13 15.03
CA PRO A 19 -29.55 -3.78 14.29
C PRO A 19 -28.88 -2.55 14.90
N PRO A 20 -27.53 -2.46 14.89
CA PRO A 20 -26.82 -1.29 15.37
C PRO A 20 -27.21 -0.09 14.51
N SER A 21 -27.43 1.07 15.15
CA SER A 21 -27.84 2.29 14.45
C SER A 21 -27.19 3.51 15.09
N VAL A 22 -26.64 4.39 14.25
CA VAL A 22 -26.02 5.67 14.62
C VAL A 22 -26.71 6.78 13.85
N THR A 23 -26.89 7.95 14.46
CA THR A 23 -27.48 9.12 13.78
C THR A 23 -26.41 10.17 13.56
N ILE A 24 -26.28 10.60 12.31
CA ILE A 24 -25.46 11.74 11.85
C ILE A 24 -26.38 12.79 11.19
N ASP A 25 -25.82 13.90 10.74
CA ASP A 25 -26.62 14.98 10.13
C ASP A 25 -27.43 14.53 8.91
N ALA A 26 -26.90 13.59 8.11
CA ALA A 26 -27.58 13.04 6.93
C ALA A 26 -28.74 12.07 7.27
N GLY A 27 -28.84 11.59 8.50
CA GLY A 27 -29.87 10.66 8.96
C GLY A 27 -29.33 9.48 9.77
N ALA A 28 -30.18 8.48 10.00
CA ALA A 28 -29.78 7.27 10.70
C ALA A 28 -28.98 6.32 9.77
N VAL A 29 -27.87 5.79 10.27
CA VAL A 29 -27.03 4.78 9.59
C VAL A 29 -27.27 3.44 10.30
N GLN A 30 -27.86 2.47 9.62
CA GLN A 30 -28.14 1.13 10.14
C GLN A 30 -27.06 0.16 9.66
N GLY A 31 -26.27 -0.35 10.60
CA GLY A 31 -25.19 -1.30 10.33
C GLY A 31 -25.52 -2.75 10.62
N GLY A 32 -24.51 -3.59 10.55
CA GLY A 32 -24.55 -5.02 10.89
C GLY A 32 -23.68 -5.35 12.09
N ARG A 33 -23.72 -6.60 12.51
CA ARG A 33 -22.87 -7.16 13.56
C ARG A 33 -21.79 -8.01 12.91
N CYS A 34 -20.58 -7.95 13.44
CA CYS A 34 -19.53 -8.87 13.06
C CYS A 34 -19.92 -10.31 13.43
N GLU A 35 -19.53 -11.24 12.58
CA GLU A 35 -19.79 -12.67 12.76
C GLU A 35 -18.89 -13.30 13.83
N ASN A 36 -19.08 -14.60 14.09
CA ASN A 36 -18.22 -15.42 14.96
C ASN A 36 -18.19 -14.96 16.43
N GLY A 37 -19.26 -14.31 16.92
CA GLY A 37 -19.38 -13.90 18.32
C GLY A 37 -18.53 -12.71 18.73
N LYS A 38 -17.93 -11.99 17.77
CA LYS A 38 -17.13 -10.78 18.02
C LYS A 38 -18.00 -9.65 18.58
N ASN A 39 -17.46 -8.94 19.55
CA ASN A 39 -18.12 -7.77 20.16
C ASN A 39 -17.92 -6.50 19.32
N ALA A 40 -18.15 -6.59 18.02
CA ALA A 40 -17.97 -5.52 17.06
C ALA A 40 -19.19 -5.39 16.13
N VAL A 41 -19.33 -4.19 15.57
CA VAL A 41 -20.36 -3.81 14.60
C VAL A 41 -19.70 -3.12 13.42
N PHE A 42 -20.38 -3.12 12.28
CA PHE A 42 -19.92 -2.43 11.09
C PHE A 42 -21.02 -1.58 10.47
N TYR A 43 -20.58 -0.57 9.72
CA TYR A 43 -21.42 0.32 8.90
C TYR A 43 -20.71 0.51 7.56
N LYS A 44 -21.26 -0.06 6.48
CA LYS A 44 -20.64 -0.08 5.15
C LYS A 44 -21.33 0.88 4.18
N ALA A 45 -20.62 1.26 3.14
CA ALA A 45 -21.12 2.10 2.05
C ALA A 45 -21.73 3.45 2.52
N ILE A 46 -21.06 4.13 3.44
CA ILE A 46 -21.48 5.47 3.86
C ILE A 46 -20.93 6.49 2.84
N PRO A 47 -21.79 7.25 2.12
CA PRO A 47 -21.32 8.22 1.15
C PRO A 47 -20.71 9.43 1.86
N PHE A 48 -19.47 9.78 1.53
CA PHE A 48 -18.82 11.01 2.01
C PHE A 48 -18.79 12.11 0.94
N ALA A 49 -18.96 11.75 -0.33
CA ALA A 49 -18.99 12.67 -1.46
C ALA A 49 -20.20 12.44 -2.37
N GLU A 50 -20.55 13.45 -3.16
CA GLU A 50 -21.48 13.27 -4.29
C GLU A 50 -20.82 12.37 -5.35
N PRO A 51 -21.58 11.50 -6.06
CA PRO A 51 -21.06 10.66 -7.12
C PRO A 51 -20.27 11.48 -8.16
N PRO A 52 -18.99 11.16 -8.43
CA PRO A 52 -18.15 11.90 -9.38
C PRO A 52 -18.42 11.47 -10.84
N VAL A 53 -19.65 11.57 -11.28
CA VAL A 53 -20.14 11.13 -12.60
C VAL A 53 -20.51 12.33 -13.49
N ASN A 54 -20.56 12.12 -14.80
CA ASN A 54 -20.95 13.13 -15.79
C ASN A 54 -20.10 14.40 -15.68
N GLU A 55 -20.72 15.55 -15.37
CA GLU A 55 -20.01 16.83 -15.22
C GLU A 55 -19.07 16.86 -14.01
N LEU A 56 -19.26 15.96 -13.02
CA LEU A 56 -18.37 15.83 -11.88
C LEU A 56 -17.16 14.91 -12.12
N ARG A 57 -17.15 14.18 -13.25
CA ARG A 57 -15.97 13.41 -13.64
C ARG A 57 -14.78 14.36 -13.84
N PHE A 58 -13.63 14.04 -13.25
CA PHE A 58 -12.39 14.85 -13.19
C PHE A 58 -12.50 16.12 -12.35
N GLU A 59 -13.62 16.39 -11.69
CA GLU A 59 -13.71 17.50 -10.76
C GLU A 59 -13.20 17.10 -9.35
N PRO A 60 -12.77 18.08 -8.53
CA PRO A 60 -12.61 17.86 -7.10
C PRO A 60 -13.87 17.25 -6.48
N PRO A 61 -13.75 16.36 -5.49
CA PRO A 61 -14.92 15.76 -4.85
C PRO A 61 -15.77 16.82 -4.15
N LYS A 62 -17.09 16.61 -4.15
CA LYS A 62 -18.03 17.46 -3.43
C LYS A 62 -18.61 16.70 -2.25
N ALA A 63 -18.56 17.29 -1.07
CA ALA A 63 -19.11 16.68 0.15
C ALA A 63 -20.57 16.28 -0.01
N TYR A 64 -20.92 15.07 0.44
CA TYR A 64 -22.30 14.60 0.49
C TYR A 64 -23.07 15.37 1.58
N LYS A 65 -24.05 16.18 1.16
CA LYS A 65 -24.87 17.02 2.06
C LYS A 65 -26.37 16.73 2.01
N LYS A 66 -26.75 15.62 1.35
CA LYS A 66 -28.15 15.23 1.17
C LYS A 66 -28.63 14.42 2.36
N GLN A 67 -29.91 14.55 2.69
CA GLN A 67 -30.56 13.64 3.62
C GLN A 67 -30.71 12.25 3.00
N TYR A 68 -30.52 11.22 3.79
CA TYR A 68 -30.77 9.84 3.33
C TYR A 68 -32.25 9.66 2.98
N SER A 69 -32.53 8.82 2.00
CA SER A 69 -33.89 8.47 1.63
C SER A 69 -34.64 7.94 2.84
N GLN A 70 -35.85 8.47 3.10
CA GLN A 70 -36.62 8.13 4.28
C GLN A 70 -35.91 8.38 5.63
N GLY A 71 -34.87 9.24 5.64
CA GLY A 71 -34.11 9.59 6.85
C GLY A 71 -33.17 8.48 7.36
N LYS A 72 -32.91 7.43 6.57
CA LYS A 72 -32.03 6.32 6.95
C LYS A 72 -31.24 5.75 5.78
N LEU A 73 -30.03 5.26 6.08
CA LEU A 73 -29.16 4.48 5.21
C LEU A 73 -29.12 3.04 5.73
N ASP A 74 -29.33 2.07 4.84
CA ASP A 74 -28.97 0.68 5.09
C ASP A 74 -27.46 0.51 4.77
N ALA A 75 -26.66 0.36 5.81
CA ALA A 75 -25.22 0.26 5.77
C ALA A 75 -24.75 -1.18 6.07
N THR A 76 -25.48 -2.17 5.59
CA THR A 76 -25.16 -3.60 5.79
C THR A 76 -24.46 -4.26 4.60
N THR A 77 -24.42 -3.59 3.44
CA THR A 77 -23.83 -4.10 2.20
C THR A 77 -22.61 -3.30 1.79
N SER A 78 -21.64 -3.95 1.16
CA SER A 78 -20.42 -3.30 0.68
C SER A 78 -20.69 -2.24 -0.39
N ALA A 79 -19.88 -1.20 -0.40
CA ALA A 79 -19.87 -0.18 -1.44
C ALA A 79 -19.43 -0.76 -2.80
N PRO A 80 -19.82 -0.14 -3.92
CA PRO A 80 -19.16 -0.35 -5.20
C PRO A 80 -17.66 -0.05 -5.08
N THR A 81 -16.83 -0.80 -5.80
CA THR A 81 -15.41 -0.46 -5.98
C THR A 81 -15.30 0.72 -6.94
N CYS A 82 -14.29 1.57 -6.79
CA CYS A 82 -13.96 2.52 -7.86
C CYS A 82 -13.54 1.78 -9.13
N ILE A 83 -13.65 2.41 -10.29
CA ILE A 83 -13.23 1.81 -11.56
C ILE A 83 -11.76 1.40 -11.47
N GLN A 84 -11.47 0.15 -11.75
CA GLN A 84 -10.13 -0.46 -11.69
C GLN A 84 -9.46 -0.38 -13.07
N PHE A 85 -8.15 -0.22 -13.10
CA PHE A 85 -7.35 -0.15 -14.32
C PHE A 85 -6.24 -1.20 -14.35
N SER A 86 -6.34 -2.24 -13.55
CA SER A 86 -5.43 -3.38 -13.50
C SER A 86 -6.12 -4.64 -14.02
N ASP A 87 -5.42 -5.45 -14.83
CA ASP A 87 -5.91 -6.76 -15.28
C ASP A 87 -5.90 -7.79 -14.14
N ASP A 88 -5.12 -7.53 -13.08
CA ASP A 88 -5.01 -8.44 -11.94
C ASP A 88 -6.20 -8.31 -10.98
N PHE A 89 -6.91 -7.17 -11.05
CA PHE A 89 -8.10 -6.93 -10.25
C PHE A 89 -9.35 -7.36 -11.04
N THR A 90 -9.90 -8.50 -10.72
CA THR A 90 -11.22 -8.91 -11.19
C THR A 90 -12.18 -8.98 -10.00
N GLU A 91 -13.41 -8.48 -10.19
CA GLU A 91 -14.48 -8.55 -9.18
C GLU A 91 -14.70 -9.97 -8.65
N GLN A 92 -14.43 -10.97 -9.47
CA GLN A 92 -14.50 -12.40 -9.11
C GLN A 92 -13.38 -12.83 -8.14
N LYS A 93 -12.24 -12.16 -8.17
CA LYS A 93 -11.08 -12.49 -7.33
C LYS A 93 -11.24 -11.99 -5.89
N LEU A 94 -11.96 -10.89 -5.68
CA LEU A 94 -12.23 -10.36 -4.34
C LEU A 94 -13.34 -11.10 -3.58
N ASN A 95 -14.02 -12.06 -4.20
CA ASN A 95 -15.22 -12.71 -3.62
C ASN A 95 -16.23 -11.66 -3.07
N THR A 96 -16.25 -10.46 -3.66
CA THR A 96 -17.19 -9.41 -3.30
C THR A 96 -18.33 -9.37 -4.30
N SER A 97 -19.53 -9.06 -3.84
CA SER A 97 -20.68 -8.76 -4.70
C SER A 97 -20.70 -7.32 -5.21
N ALA A 98 -19.68 -6.55 -4.88
CA ALA A 98 -19.59 -5.14 -5.22
C ALA A 98 -19.13 -4.97 -6.66
N LEU A 99 -19.96 -4.35 -7.49
CA LEU A 99 -19.64 -4.00 -8.88
C LEU A 99 -18.80 -2.73 -8.91
N SER A 100 -17.89 -2.61 -9.90
CA SER A 100 -17.14 -1.37 -10.12
C SER A 100 -18.05 -0.25 -10.64
N SER A 101 -17.87 0.95 -10.11
CA SER A 101 -18.66 2.12 -10.48
C SER A 101 -17.82 3.40 -10.36
N GLU A 102 -18.17 4.42 -11.13
CA GLU A 102 -17.69 5.79 -10.85
C GLU A 102 -18.35 6.36 -9.58
N ASP A 103 -19.57 5.94 -9.24
CA ASP A 103 -20.22 6.22 -7.96
C ASP A 103 -19.65 5.27 -6.90
N CYS A 104 -18.49 5.64 -6.36
CA CYS A 104 -17.68 4.80 -5.48
C CYS A 104 -17.10 5.51 -4.24
N LEU A 105 -17.40 6.81 -4.06
CA LEU A 105 -16.84 7.60 -2.96
C LEU A 105 -17.59 7.35 -1.65
N TYR A 106 -17.32 6.19 -1.09
CA TYR A 106 -17.90 5.68 0.15
C TYR A 106 -16.79 5.32 1.14
N LEU A 107 -17.16 5.27 2.42
CA LEU A 107 -16.32 4.74 3.48
C LEU A 107 -17.08 3.68 4.28
N ASP A 108 -16.30 2.77 4.88
CA ASP A 108 -16.77 1.73 5.80
C ASP A 108 -16.24 2.01 7.20
N ILE A 109 -17.03 1.69 8.23
CA ILE A 109 -16.66 1.89 9.64
C ILE A 109 -16.88 0.58 10.41
N TRP A 110 -15.91 0.20 11.24
CA TRP A 110 -16.05 -0.84 12.25
C TRP A 110 -15.81 -0.23 13.64
N ALA A 111 -16.63 -0.62 14.61
CA ALA A 111 -16.57 -0.10 15.96
C ALA A 111 -16.88 -1.20 17.00
N PRO A 112 -16.36 -1.11 18.25
CA PRO A 112 -16.83 -1.94 19.34
C PRO A 112 -18.34 -1.85 19.50
N SER A 113 -19.03 -2.99 19.75
CA SER A 113 -20.50 -3.02 19.82
C SER A 113 -21.09 -2.20 20.97
N ASN A 114 -20.28 -1.89 21.98
CA ASN A 114 -20.63 -1.04 23.12
C ASN A 114 -20.17 0.43 22.97
N ALA A 115 -19.61 0.81 21.83
CA ALA A 115 -19.17 2.18 21.59
C ALA A 115 -20.35 3.15 21.61
N THR A 116 -20.15 4.28 22.23
CA THR A 116 -21.10 5.39 22.34
C THR A 116 -20.39 6.69 21.97
N LYS A 117 -21.13 7.75 21.67
CA LYS A 117 -20.58 9.08 21.38
C LYS A 117 -19.61 9.63 22.45
N ASP A 118 -19.67 9.10 23.67
CA ASP A 118 -18.83 9.53 24.79
C ASP A 118 -17.59 8.62 24.98
N SER A 119 -17.43 7.57 24.18
CA SER A 119 -16.34 6.59 24.31
C SER A 119 -14.97 7.16 23.95
N LYS A 120 -14.89 8.09 22.98
CA LYS A 120 -13.65 8.77 22.52
C LYS A 120 -12.51 7.80 22.19
N LEU A 121 -12.85 6.75 21.44
CA LEU A 121 -11.92 5.71 21.03
C LEU A 121 -10.92 6.23 20.00
N PRO A 122 -9.70 5.65 19.93
CA PRO A 122 -8.77 5.90 18.84
C PRO A 122 -9.37 5.46 17.51
N VAL A 123 -9.07 6.22 16.46
CA VAL A 123 -9.58 6.02 15.09
C VAL A 123 -8.41 5.71 14.17
N LYS A 124 -8.48 4.61 13.45
CA LYS A 124 -7.52 4.22 12.42
C LYS A 124 -8.19 4.38 11.06
N VAL A 125 -7.65 5.24 10.18
CA VAL A 125 -8.16 5.46 8.82
C VAL A 125 -7.25 4.75 7.84
N TRP A 126 -7.77 3.75 7.15
CA TRP A 126 -7.07 2.91 6.19
C TRP A 126 -7.17 3.44 4.76
N VAL A 127 -6.04 3.42 4.07
CA VAL A 127 -5.93 3.70 2.63
C VAL A 127 -5.25 2.51 1.96
N TYR A 128 -6.00 1.81 1.12
CA TYR A 128 -5.48 0.65 0.40
C TYR A 128 -4.46 1.03 -0.68
N GLY A 129 -3.59 0.07 -1.04
CA GLY A 129 -2.66 0.16 -2.15
C GLY A 129 -3.24 -0.34 -3.47
N GLY A 130 -2.37 -0.74 -4.40
CA GLY A 130 -2.73 -1.22 -5.73
C GLY A 130 -2.28 -0.28 -6.85
N SER A 131 -1.10 0.33 -6.69
CA SER A 131 -0.43 1.13 -7.73
C SER A 131 -1.28 2.26 -8.33
N GLU A 132 -2.22 2.81 -7.60
CA GLU A 132 -3.23 3.80 -8.04
C GLU A 132 -4.15 3.30 -9.17
N THR A 133 -4.15 2.01 -9.45
CA THR A 133 -4.91 1.39 -10.55
C THR A 133 -5.95 0.40 -10.07
N GLU A 134 -5.81 -0.11 -8.86
CA GLU A 134 -6.69 -1.13 -8.28
C GLU A 134 -6.82 -0.96 -6.76
N GLY A 135 -7.68 -1.76 -6.15
CA GLY A 135 -7.94 -1.78 -4.71
C GLY A 135 -9.35 -1.32 -4.33
N SER A 136 -9.78 -1.68 -3.14
CA SER A 136 -11.12 -1.36 -2.64
C SER A 136 -11.21 -1.55 -1.12
N ILE A 137 -12.05 -0.74 -0.47
CA ILE A 137 -12.45 -0.94 0.94
C ILE A 137 -13.27 -2.23 1.14
N SER A 138 -13.79 -2.79 0.04
CA SER A 138 -14.58 -4.03 0.07
C SER A 138 -13.72 -5.29 0.06
N ASP A 139 -12.38 -5.17 0.00
CA ASP A 139 -11.48 -6.31 0.10
C ASP A 139 -11.60 -6.93 1.51
N PRO A 140 -11.96 -8.23 1.60
CA PRO A 140 -12.11 -8.90 2.89
C PRO A 140 -10.83 -8.96 3.73
N LEU A 141 -9.65 -8.81 3.11
CA LEU A 141 -8.37 -8.69 3.83
C LEU A 141 -8.38 -7.51 4.82
N TYR A 142 -9.12 -6.45 4.49
CA TYR A 142 -9.24 -5.23 5.30
C TYR A 142 -10.47 -5.22 6.24
N ASP A 143 -11.11 -6.38 6.47
CA ASP A 143 -12.22 -6.45 7.41
C ASP A 143 -11.81 -5.99 8.82
N GLY A 144 -12.52 -5.02 9.35
CA GLY A 144 -12.17 -4.33 10.58
C GLY A 144 -12.74 -4.94 11.85
N CYS A 145 -13.39 -6.10 11.78
CA CYS A 145 -14.06 -6.70 12.95
C CYS A 145 -13.07 -7.04 14.08
N ASN A 146 -11.87 -7.55 13.76
CA ASN A 146 -10.84 -7.82 14.76
C ASN A 146 -10.26 -6.53 15.36
N THR A 147 -10.00 -5.53 14.51
CA THR A 147 -9.55 -4.20 14.93
C THR A 147 -10.55 -3.53 15.88
N ALA A 148 -11.85 -3.63 15.57
CA ALA A 148 -12.91 -3.06 16.41
C ALA A 148 -13.05 -3.84 17.73
N GLU A 149 -12.98 -5.17 17.72
CA GLU A 149 -12.97 -5.98 18.93
C GLU A 149 -11.80 -5.66 19.86
N ALA A 150 -10.63 -5.32 19.29
CA ALA A 150 -9.46 -4.85 20.02
C ALA A 150 -9.61 -3.43 20.61
N GLY A 151 -10.75 -2.75 20.43
CA GLY A 151 -11.09 -1.52 21.14
C GLY A 151 -10.78 -0.22 20.41
N SER A 152 -10.55 -0.24 19.11
CA SER A 152 -10.39 0.95 18.27
C SER A 152 -11.48 1.03 17.20
N ILE A 153 -11.65 2.20 16.58
CA ILE A 153 -12.48 2.36 15.39
C ILE A 153 -11.60 2.24 14.16
N LEU A 154 -12.02 1.42 13.20
CA LEU A 154 -11.45 1.40 11.87
C LEU A 154 -12.38 2.12 10.89
N VAL A 155 -11.81 2.95 10.04
CA VAL A 155 -12.47 3.56 8.89
C VAL A 155 -11.67 3.22 7.65
N SER A 156 -12.29 2.68 6.61
CA SER A 156 -11.66 2.45 5.31
C SER A 156 -12.29 3.39 4.28
N VAL A 157 -11.47 4.05 3.45
CA VAL A 157 -11.94 5.10 2.53
C VAL A 157 -11.62 4.74 1.09
N ASN A 158 -12.64 4.69 0.22
CA ASN A 158 -12.47 4.57 -1.23
C ASN A 158 -11.97 5.90 -1.82
N TYR A 159 -11.17 5.81 -2.87
CA TYR A 159 -10.70 6.95 -3.65
C TYR A 159 -10.60 6.59 -5.12
N ARG A 160 -10.73 7.59 -6.01
CA ARG A 160 -10.66 7.39 -7.46
C ARG A 160 -9.26 6.97 -7.90
N LEU A 161 -9.21 6.07 -8.88
CA LEU A 161 -8.02 5.41 -9.36
C LEU A 161 -7.72 5.76 -10.82
N GLY A 162 -6.49 5.49 -11.26
CA GLY A 162 -6.03 5.64 -12.62
C GLY A 162 -6.33 7.02 -13.21
N PRO A 163 -6.71 7.10 -14.50
CA PRO A 163 -7.01 8.39 -15.14
C PRO A 163 -8.20 9.13 -14.51
N LEU A 164 -9.13 8.43 -13.86
CA LEU A 164 -10.28 9.07 -13.20
C LEU A 164 -9.90 9.76 -11.89
N GLY A 165 -8.81 9.30 -11.24
CA GLY A 165 -8.29 9.85 -10.00
C GLY A 165 -7.10 10.79 -10.17
N PHE A 166 -6.31 10.65 -11.25
CA PHE A 166 -4.99 11.28 -11.31
C PHE A 166 -4.63 11.91 -12.66
N MET A 167 -5.51 11.87 -13.66
CA MET A 167 -5.19 12.48 -14.96
C MET A 167 -5.02 14.00 -14.82
N ALA A 168 -3.87 14.50 -15.27
CA ALA A 168 -3.56 15.91 -15.36
C ALA A 168 -3.64 16.38 -16.82
N LEU A 169 -4.46 17.37 -17.09
CA LEU A 169 -4.61 18.01 -18.41
C LEU A 169 -5.15 19.44 -18.22
N GLU A 170 -4.28 20.33 -17.75
CA GLU A 170 -4.64 21.71 -17.41
C GLU A 170 -5.27 22.47 -18.59
N THR A 171 -4.84 22.19 -19.82
CA THR A 171 -5.42 22.77 -21.02
C THR A 171 -6.91 22.45 -21.22
N ALA A 172 -7.38 21.34 -20.61
CA ALA A 172 -8.80 20.97 -20.54
C ALA A 172 -9.45 21.37 -19.21
N GLY A 173 -8.73 22.02 -18.29
CA GLY A 173 -9.22 22.33 -16.94
C GLY A 173 -9.33 21.09 -16.04
N ILE A 174 -8.49 20.07 -16.28
CA ILE A 174 -8.37 18.87 -15.45
C ILE A 174 -7.04 18.96 -14.68
N TYR A 175 -7.11 19.14 -13.36
CA TYR A 175 -5.94 19.45 -12.55
C TYR A 175 -5.30 18.23 -11.87
N GLY A 176 -5.84 17.02 -12.05
CA GLY A 176 -5.33 15.80 -11.42
C GLY A 176 -5.44 15.78 -9.90
N ASN A 177 -4.82 14.78 -9.27
CA ASN A 177 -4.84 14.59 -7.79
C ASN A 177 -6.24 14.47 -7.16
N GLN A 178 -7.27 14.13 -7.96
CA GLN A 178 -8.63 13.95 -7.44
C GLN A 178 -8.68 12.81 -6.40
N GLY A 179 -7.89 11.73 -6.57
CA GLY A 179 -7.78 10.65 -5.60
C GLY A 179 -7.25 11.13 -4.23
N ILE A 180 -6.25 12.01 -4.22
CA ILE A 180 -5.75 12.64 -2.99
C ILE A 180 -6.82 13.53 -2.36
N GLN A 181 -7.57 14.29 -3.17
CA GLN A 181 -8.66 15.14 -2.69
C GLN A 181 -9.83 14.32 -2.13
N ASP A 182 -10.12 13.14 -2.72
CA ASP A 182 -11.11 12.20 -2.21
C ASP A 182 -10.76 11.75 -0.79
N LEU A 183 -9.50 11.37 -0.56
CA LEU A 183 -8.99 10.97 0.76
C LEU A 183 -9.03 12.13 1.78
N ILE A 184 -8.67 13.34 1.37
CA ILE A 184 -8.76 14.53 2.23
C ILE A 184 -10.22 14.77 2.63
N LEU A 185 -11.15 14.69 1.69
CA LEU A 185 -12.59 14.86 1.98
C LEU A 185 -13.11 13.73 2.88
N GLY A 186 -12.63 12.50 2.71
CA GLY A 186 -12.92 11.37 3.61
C GLY A 186 -12.44 11.65 5.05
N LEU A 187 -11.25 12.23 5.21
CA LEU A 187 -10.73 12.65 6.53
C LEU A 187 -11.53 13.81 7.12
N GLU A 188 -11.98 14.76 6.33
CA GLU A 188 -12.89 15.81 6.77
C GLU A 188 -14.21 15.24 7.25
N TRP A 189 -14.75 14.24 6.53
CA TRP A 189 -15.94 13.52 6.95
C TRP A 189 -15.72 12.81 8.30
N VAL A 190 -14.58 12.14 8.49
CA VAL A 190 -14.18 11.50 9.77
C VAL A 190 -14.14 12.54 10.89
N ARG A 191 -13.45 13.66 10.70
CA ARG A 191 -13.38 14.75 11.68
C ARG A 191 -14.78 15.20 12.13
N ASP A 192 -15.71 15.33 11.19
CA ASP A 192 -17.03 15.91 11.44
C ASP A 192 -18.05 14.89 12.02
N ASN A 193 -17.88 13.57 11.75
CA ASN A 193 -18.90 12.56 12.04
C ASN A 193 -18.47 11.43 12.98
N ILE A 194 -17.17 11.12 13.12
CA ILE A 194 -16.74 9.90 13.79
C ILE A 194 -17.10 9.83 15.28
N ALA A 195 -17.31 10.98 15.91
CA ALA A 195 -17.76 11.04 17.30
C ALA A 195 -19.13 10.36 17.52
N ALA A 196 -20.01 10.38 16.50
CA ALA A 196 -21.30 9.68 16.57
C ALA A 196 -21.14 8.15 16.67
N PHE A 197 -20.04 7.60 16.10
CA PHE A 197 -19.68 6.19 16.14
C PHE A 197 -18.81 5.82 17.35
N GLY A 198 -18.49 6.78 18.21
CA GLY A 198 -17.71 6.58 19.43
C GLY A 198 -16.22 6.93 19.30
N GLY A 199 -15.77 7.44 18.15
CA GLY A 199 -14.38 7.84 17.92
C GLY A 199 -14.05 9.24 18.43
N ASP A 200 -12.77 9.49 18.67
CA ASP A 200 -12.26 10.83 18.97
C ASP A 200 -11.62 11.42 17.70
N PRO A 201 -12.18 12.51 17.13
CA PRO A 201 -11.62 13.15 15.96
C PRO A 201 -10.22 13.77 16.18
N LYS A 202 -9.74 13.78 17.43
CA LYS A 202 -8.38 14.21 17.79
C LYS A 202 -7.39 13.05 17.92
N LYS A 203 -7.83 11.81 17.75
CA LYS A 203 -7.04 10.60 17.88
C LYS A 203 -7.11 9.79 16.57
N VAL A 204 -6.75 10.44 15.46
CA VAL A 204 -6.89 9.88 14.11
C VAL A 204 -5.52 9.50 13.55
N LEU A 205 -5.25 8.21 13.45
CA LEU A 205 -4.13 7.66 12.69
C LEU A 205 -4.55 7.49 11.23
N LEU A 206 -3.78 8.04 10.31
CA LEU A 206 -3.89 7.74 8.89
C LEU A 206 -2.82 6.70 8.53
N PHE A 207 -3.22 5.55 8.01
CA PHE A 207 -2.28 4.50 7.64
C PHE A 207 -2.67 3.85 6.31
N GLY A 208 -1.68 3.30 5.63
CA GLY A 208 -1.89 2.68 4.32
C GLY A 208 -0.66 1.93 3.86
N GLN A 209 -0.85 1.07 2.87
CA GLN A 209 0.19 0.19 2.36
C GLN A 209 0.42 0.45 0.87
N SER A 210 1.68 0.32 0.38
CA SER A 210 2.05 0.49 -1.03
C SER A 210 1.66 1.88 -1.58
N ALA A 211 0.87 1.97 -2.65
CA ALA A 211 0.32 3.23 -3.15
C ALA A 211 -0.50 3.96 -2.07
N GLY A 212 -1.24 3.23 -1.22
CA GLY A 212 -1.91 3.80 -0.06
C GLY A 212 -0.93 4.41 0.95
N ALA A 213 0.25 3.81 1.15
CA ALA A 213 1.31 4.38 1.98
C ALA A 213 1.90 5.66 1.37
N GLU A 214 2.04 5.70 0.05
CA GLU A 214 2.39 6.90 -0.69
C GLU A 214 1.38 8.02 -0.45
N ASN A 215 0.09 7.71 -0.58
CA ASN A 215 -0.99 8.67 -0.37
C ASN A 215 -1.03 9.20 1.06
N VAL A 216 -0.87 8.34 2.08
CA VAL A 216 -0.85 8.79 3.47
C VAL A 216 0.41 9.62 3.79
N TYR A 217 1.55 9.30 3.17
CA TYR A 217 2.77 10.11 3.24
C TYR A 217 2.56 11.49 2.61
N ILE A 218 1.96 11.56 1.41
CA ILE A 218 1.61 12.81 0.74
C ILE A 218 0.71 13.65 1.64
N ILE A 219 -0.41 13.09 2.11
CA ILE A 219 -1.36 13.79 2.99
C ILE A 219 -0.68 14.22 4.28
N GLY A 220 0.13 13.35 4.90
CA GLY A 220 0.91 13.66 6.11
C GLY A 220 1.92 14.80 5.91
N SER A 221 2.34 15.08 4.68
CA SER A 221 3.23 16.20 4.32
C SER A 221 2.50 17.53 4.10
N LEU A 222 1.18 17.51 3.89
CA LEU A 222 0.41 18.71 3.59
C LEU A 222 0.33 19.64 4.82
N PRO A 223 0.30 20.97 4.63
CA PRO A 223 0.22 21.93 5.74
C PRO A 223 -0.99 21.73 6.64
N GLN A 224 -2.12 21.24 6.11
CA GLN A 224 -3.34 20.97 6.86
C GLN A 224 -3.35 19.64 7.62
N ALA A 225 -2.38 18.75 7.41
CA ALA A 225 -2.35 17.43 8.04
C ALA A 225 -2.58 17.45 9.56
N PRO A 226 -1.94 18.36 10.36
CA PRO A 226 -2.15 18.40 11.81
C PRO A 226 -3.58 18.76 12.24
N SER A 227 -4.41 19.27 11.33
CA SER A 227 -5.83 19.57 11.61
C SER A 227 -6.78 18.39 11.34
N LEU A 228 -6.28 17.34 10.67
CA LEU A 228 -7.06 16.19 10.25
C LEU A 228 -6.62 14.89 10.94
N ILE A 229 -5.32 14.76 11.22
CA ILE A 229 -4.70 13.53 11.74
C ILE A 229 -3.67 13.86 12.82
N ASN A 230 -3.46 12.94 13.75
CA ASN A 230 -2.42 13.06 14.78
C ASN A 230 -1.19 12.14 14.54
N GLY A 231 -1.23 11.32 13.51
CA GLY A 231 -0.09 10.48 13.11
C GLY A 231 -0.29 9.79 11.77
N VAL A 232 0.80 9.28 11.20
CA VAL A 232 0.84 8.52 9.95
C VAL A 232 1.62 7.23 10.18
N ILE A 233 1.16 6.12 9.58
CA ILE A 233 1.98 4.91 9.36
C ILE A 233 1.97 4.63 7.86
N ALA A 234 3.15 4.71 7.25
CA ALA A 234 3.37 4.40 5.83
C ALA A 234 4.02 3.01 5.71
N GLU A 235 3.22 2.04 5.26
CA GLU A 235 3.60 0.62 5.16
C GLU A 235 4.07 0.33 3.74
N SER A 236 5.38 0.10 3.57
CA SER A 236 5.97 -0.21 2.25
C SER A 236 5.68 0.85 1.19
N GLY A 237 5.87 2.14 1.54
CA GLY A 237 5.68 3.29 0.66
C GLY A 237 6.03 4.61 1.33
N GLY A 238 6.03 5.71 0.55
CA GLY A 238 6.39 7.05 1.02
C GLY A 238 7.90 7.29 1.11
N GLY A 239 8.27 8.50 1.52
CA GLY A 239 9.69 8.89 1.67
C GLY A 239 10.40 9.23 0.36
N ARG A 240 9.69 9.35 -0.74
CA ARG A 240 10.21 9.69 -2.08
C ARG A 240 9.45 10.85 -2.72
N SER A 241 10.03 11.38 -3.80
CA SER A 241 9.37 12.41 -4.62
C SER A 241 8.19 11.85 -5.39
N VAL A 242 7.19 12.68 -5.61
CA VAL A 242 6.07 12.39 -6.51
C VAL A 242 6.40 12.80 -7.96
N SER A 243 5.52 12.48 -8.90
CA SER A 243 5.69 12.79 -10.31
C SER A 243 5.79 14.29 -10.57
N SER A 244 6.48 14.67 -11.67
CA SER A 244 6.55 16.07 -12.10
C SER A 244 5.26 16.49 -12.82
N ASN A 245 4.93 17.80 -12.75
CA ASN A 245 3.80 18.36 -13.51
C ASN A 245 3.95 18.06 -15.01
N SER A 246 5.13 18.34 -15.60
CA SER A 246 5.35 18.13 -17.04
C SER A 246 5.08 16.69 -17.47
N THR A 247 5.53 15.70 -16.69
CA THR A 247 5.30 14.27 -16.99
C THR A 247 3.82 13.93 -16.99
N GLN A 248 3.07 14.36 -15.97
CA GLN A 248 1.65 14.05 -15.87
C GLN A 248 0.80 14.78 -16.92
N GLN A 249 1.17 16.03 -17.29
CA GLN A 249 0.51 16.76 -18.38
C GLN A 249 0.76 16.09 -19.74
N GLU A 250 1.97 15.62 -20.04
CA GLU A 250 2.27 14.86 -21.26
C GLU A 250 1.48 13.56 -21.33
N MET A 251 1.37 12.84 -20.21
CA MET A 251 0.60 11.62 -20.09
C MET A 251 -0.88 11.89 -20.33
N GLY A 252 -1.46 12.88 -19.67
CA GLY A 252 -2.86 13.27 -19.89
C GLY A 252 -3.15 13.67 -21.31
N ALA A 253 -2.24 14.46 -21.96
CA ALA A 253 -2.36 14.83 -23.35
C ALA A 253 -2.25 13.62 -24.30
N SER A 254 -1.39 12.65 -24.00
CA SER A 254 -1.27 11.41 -24.76
C SER A 254 -2.53 10.56 -24.64
N PHE A 255 -3.04 10.41 -23.42
CA PHE A 255 -4.27 9.66 -23.15
C PHE A 255 -5.49 10.30 -23.84
N ALA A 256 -5.65 11.62 -23.80
CA ALA A 256 -6.69 12.34 -24.51
C ALA A 256 -6.64 12.07 -26.02
N ARG A 257 -5.44 12.08 -26.63
CA ARG A 257 -5.28 11.73 -28.07
C ARG A 257 -5.72 10.31 -28.37
N THR A 258 -5.37 9.33 -27.51
CA THR A 258 -5.80 7.94 -27.68
C THR A 258 -7.32 7.83 -27.60
N LEU A 259 -7.96 8.57 -26.72
CA LEU A 259 -9.42 8.71 -26.63
C LEU A 259 -10.05 9.51 -27.78
N LYS A 260 -9.24 10.00 -28.72
CA LYS A 260 -9.68 10.85 -29.86
C LYS A 260 -10.35 12.14 -29.38
N CYS A 261 -9.88 12.72 -28.29
CA CYS A 261 -10.27 14.02 -27.76
C CYS A 261 -9.15 15.05 -27.97
N SER A 262 -9.52 16.31 -28.19
CA SER A 262 -8.53 17.40 -28.10
C SER A 262 -8.05 17.54 -26.65
N SER A 263 -6.79 17.90 -26.48
CA SER A 263 -6.21 18.19 -25.15
C SER A 263 -6.84 19.41 -24.45
N SER A 264 -7.72 20.14 -25.09
CA SER A 264 -8.48 21.25 -24.52
C SER A 264 -9.98 20.98 -24.40
N ASP A 265 -10.44 19.76 -24.71
CA ASP A 265 -11.86 19.42 -24.75
C ASP A 265 -12.25 18.47 -23.59
N LYS A 266 -12.54 19.06 -22.43
CA LYS A 266 -13.02 18.35 -21.25
C LYS A 266 -14.35 17.63 -21.52
N SER A 267 -15.25 18.24 -22.27
CA SER A 267 -16.56 17.67 -22.56
C SER A 267 -16.44 16.37 -23.35
N CYS A 268 -15.52 16.31 -24.33
CA CYS A 268 -15.22 15.07 -25.04
C CYS A 268 -14.75 13.99 -24.05
N LEU A 269 -13.83 14.30 -23.14
CA LEU A 269 -13.31 13.34 -22.14
C LEU A 269 -14.43 12.89 -21.18
N GLN A 270 -15.28 13.80 -20.72
CA GLN A 270 -16.41 13.48 -19.84
C GLN A 270 -17.48 12.61 -20.54
N SER A 271 -17.62 12.70 -21.86
CA SER A 271 -18.57 11.90 -22.64
C SER A 271 -18.12 10.45 -22.93
N LYS A 272 -16.85 10.12 -22.65
CA LYS A 272 -16.32 8.77 -22.91
C LYS A 272 -16.90 7.74 -21.96
N THR A 273 -17.12 6.53 -22.48
CA THR A 273 -17.52 5.39 -21.66
C THR A 273 -16.33 4.82 -20.91
N ILE A 274 -16.57 4.05 -19.84
CA ILE A 274 -15.49 3.32 -19.13
C ILE A 274 -14.80 2.33 -20.07
N SER A 275 -15.54 1.71 -21.00
CA SER A 275 -14.94 0.85 -22.03
C SER A 275 -13.97 1.60 -22.94
N ASP A 276 -14.22 2.89 -23.25
CA ASP A 276 -13.29 3.72 -24.02
C ASP A 276 -12.01 3.97 -23.20
N PHE A 277 -12.14 4.19 -21.88
CA PHE A 277 -11.00 4.36 -20.98
C PHE A 277 -10.14 3.09 -20.92
N TYR A 278 -10.75 1.92 -20.78
CA TYR A 278 -10.01 0.65 -20.78
C TYR A 278 -9.28 0.43 -22.12
N ALA A 279 -9.94 0.68 -23.24
CA ALA A 279 -9.33 0.53 -24.56
C ALA A 279 -8.17 1.53 -24.81
N ALA A 280 -8.20 2.68 -24.16
CA ALA A 280 -7.17 3.71 -24.27
C ALA A 280 -6.07 3.58 -23.21
N TYR A 281 -6.31 2.85 -22.13
CA TYR A 281 -5.33 2.67 -21.06
C TYR A 281 -4.13 1.90 -21.61
N PRO A 282 -2.90 2.34 -21.38
CA PRO A 282 -1.74 1.71 -21.98
C PRO A 282 -1.61 0.25 -21.53
N ALA A 283 -1.69 -0.69 -22.48
CA ALA A 283 -1.47 -2.11 -22.21
C ALA A 283 -0.11 -2.36 -21.54
N ASP A 284 0.88 -1.53 -21.89
CA ASP A 284 2.22 -1.57 -21.33
C ASP A 284 2.26 -1.18 -19.84
N ALA A 285 1.29 -0.44 -19.33
CA ALA A 285 1.20 -0.08 -17.92
C ALA A 285 1.12 -1.31 -17.01
N PHE A 286 0.52 -2.40 -17.48
CA PHE A 286 0.44 -3.67 -16.74
C PHE A 286 1.69 -4.54 -16.90
N LEU A 287 2.24 -4.61 -18.11
CA LEU A 287 3.48 -5.32 -18.37
C LEU A 287 4.66 -4.68 -17.65
N THR A 288 4.54 -3.40 -17.35
CA THR A 288 5.56 -2.61 -16.68
C THR A 288 5.40 -2.52 -15.17
N GLN A 289 4.30 -2.97 -14.59
CA GLN A 289 4.18 -3.13 -13.12
C GLN A 289 5.15 -4.20 -12.56
N GLY A 290 5.69 -5.05 -13.41
CA GLY A 290 6.90 -5.80 -13.09
C GLY A 290 8.15 -4.94 -13.21
N ILE A 291 9.26 -5.59 -13.47
CA ILE A 291 10.59 -4.97 -13.58
C ILE A 291 10.67 -3.89 -14.67
N GLY A 292 9.85 -3.98 -15.73
CA GLY A 292 9.84 -3.02 -16.83
C GLY A 292 9.19 -1.67 -16.53
N TYR A 293 8.26 -1.62 -15.59
CA TYR A 293 7.57 -0.39 -15.17
C TYR A 293 8.53 0.71 -14.68
N TYR A 294 9.65 0.30 -14.19
CA TYR A 294 10.65 1.18 -13.61
C TYR A 294 11.67 1.71 -14.62
N GLY A 295 11.43 1.49 -15.90
CA GLY A 295 12.35 1.86 -16.98
C GLY A 295 12.54 3.35 -17.20
N ASP A 296 11.72 4.19 -16.64
CA ASP A 296 11.84 5.64 -16.66
C ASP A 296 12.67 6.22 -15.50
N GLY A 297 13.25 5.36 -14.67
CA GLY A 297 13.95 5.77 -13.46
C GLY A 297 13.03 5.92 -12.24
N SER A 298 11.77 5.48 -12.31
CA SER A 298 10.81 5.56 -11.20
C SER A 298 11.22 4.73 -9.99
N LEU A 299 12.17 3.83 -10.11
CA LEU A 299 12.84 3.14 -9.01
C LEU A 299 13.81 4.03 -8.23
N SER A 300 14.21 5.15 -8.79
CA SER A 300 15.08 6.08 -8.07
C SER A 300 14.31 6.74 -6.94
N ILE A 301 14.92 6.87 -5.78
CA ILE A 301 14.38 7.57 -4.62
C ILE A 301 13.94 9.01 -4.96
N LEU A 302 14.59 9.64 -5.94
CA LEU A 302 14.32 10.99 -6.41
C LEU A 302 13.61 11.02 -7.77
N SER A 303 13.17 9.90 -8.28
CA SER A 303 12.52 9.83 -9.58
C SER A 303 11.21 10.60 -9.57
N LYS A 304 11.03 11.45 -10.56
CA LYS A 304 9.87 12.34 -10.73
C LYS A 304 9.00 11.93 -11.91
N GLY A 305 9.12 10.71 -12.38
CA GLY A 305 8.39 10.27 -13.55
C GLY A 305 7.84 8.87 -13.40
N THR A 306 6.61 8.70 -13.80
CA THR A 306 5.98 7.39 -13.94
C THR A 306 5.28 7.33 -15.29
N HIS A 307 5.11 6.13 -15.83
CA HIS A 307 4.30 5.92 -17.02
C HIS A 307 2.82 5.73 -16.70
N ASN A 308 2.43 5.99 -15.44
CA ASN A 308 1.07 5.84 -14.95
C ASN A 308 0.51 7.14 -14.38
N PHE A 309 -0.80 7.18 -14.21
CA PHE A 309 -1.49 8.29 -13.55
C PHE A 309 -1.28 8.20 -12.05
N TYR A 310 -0.40 9.07 -11.54
CA TYR A 310 0.02 9.12 -10.14
C TYR A 310 -0.13 10.51 -9.55
N PRO A 311 -0.11 10.65 -8.23
CA PRO A 311 0.01 11.94 -7.57
C PRO A 311 1.22 12.73 -8.10
N TYR A 312 1.08 14.04 -8.23
CA TYR A 312 2.12 14.90 -8.76
C TYR A 312 2.08 16.31 -8.15
N VAL A 313 3.19 17.05 -8.24
CA VAL A 313 3.24 18.43 -7.79
C VAL A 313 2.42 19.31 -8.76
N ASP A 314 1.20 19.67 -8.36
CA ASP A 314 0.25 20.49 -9.13
C ASP A 314 0.29 21.98 -8.76
N GLY A 315 1.06 22.33 -7.73
CA GLY A 315 1.14 23.71 -7.23
C GLY A 315 -0.07 24.15 -6.40
N ASN A 316 -1.05 23.27 -6.16
CA ASN A 316 -2.28 23.57 -5.43
C ASN A 316 -2.55 22.55 -4.30
N VAL A 317 -3.01 21.36 -4.61
CA VAL A 317 -3.25 20.28 -3.62
C VAL A 317 -1.90 19.79 -3.10
N ILE A 318 -1.00 19.46 -3.99
CA ILE A 318 0.40 19.13 -3.70
C ILE A 318 1.26 20.31 -4.20
N ALA A 319 1.31 21.37 -3.39
CA ALA A 319 1.98 22.61 -3.78
C ALA A 319 3.50 22.49 -3.84
N GLU A 320 4.08 21.55 -3.12
CA GLU A 320 5.51 21.27 -3.03
C GLU A 320 5.72 19.78 -2.94
N ASP A 321 6.82 19.28 -3.50
CA ASP A 321 7.16 17.87 -3.43
C ASP A 321 7.16 17.38 -1.97
N PRO A 322 6.42 16.32 -1.63
CA PRO A 322 6.39 15.76 -0.28
C PRO A 322 7.78 15.38 0.25
N TYR A 323 8.69 14.98 -0.63
CA TYR A 323 10.07 14.69 -0.26
C TYR A 323 10.81 15.95 0.23
N ASP A 324 10.61 17.11 -0.39
CA ASP A 324 11.25 18.37 0.02
C ASP A 324 10.55 18.96 1.25
N ARG A 325 9.22 18.91 1.28
CA ARG A 325 8.41 19.40 2.40
C ARG A 325 8.57 18.56 3.66
N GLY A 326 8.56 17.22 3.56
CA GLY A 326 8.51 16.27 4.67
C GLY A 326 7.18 16.27 5.42
N VAL A 327 6.96 15.21 6.20
CA VAL A 327 5.75 15.05 7.00
C VAL A 327 5.63 16.11 8.09
N GLN A 328 4.38 16.44 8.48
CA GLN A 328 4.04 17.48 9.44
C GLN A 328 3.52 16.91 10.77
N VAL A 329 3.37 15.59 10.86
CA VAL A 329 2.84 14.86 12.02
C VAL A 329 3.76 13.69 12.37
N PRO A 330 3.70 13.15 13.60
CA PRO A 330 4.42 11.95 13.99
C PRO A 330 4.22 10.82 12.97
N THR A 331 5.30 10.16 12.53
CA THR A 331 5.22 9.21 11.41
C THR A 331 6.05 7.95 11.66
N VAL A 332 5.48 6.80 11.35
CA VAL A 332 6.18 5.52 11.20
C VAL A 332 6.40 5.24 9.71
N PHE A 333 7.62 4.85 9.34
CA PHE A 333 7.93 4.32 8.01
C PHE A 333 8.33 2.86 8.14
N GLY A 334 7.66 1.99 7.40
CA GLY A 334 7.93 0.57 7.38
C GLY A 334 8.29 0.02 6.03
N SER A 335 8.97 -1.11 6.03
CA SER A 335 9.19 -1.93 4.84
C SER A 335 9.25 -3.40 5.20
N ASN A 336 8.99 -4.26 4.22
CA ASN A 336 9.13 -5.69 4.35
C ASN A 336 10.51 -6.14 3.86
N SER A 337 11.01 -7.26 4.37
CA SER A 337 12.38 -7.72 4.07
C SER A 337 12.54 -8.20 2.62
N ASN A 338 11.49 -8.69 1.99
CA ASN A 338 11.49 -9.30 0.65
C ASN A 338 10.40 -8.72 -0.26
N GLU A 339 10.25 -7.38 -0.25
CA GLU A 339 9.15 -6.67 -0.92
C GLU A 339 8.89 -7.14 -2.35
N ALA A 340 9.94 -7.18 -3.17
CA ALA A 340 9.78 -7.27 -4.61
C ALA A 340 9.69 -8.70 -5.16
N ILE A 341 9.72 -9.74 -4.32
CA ILE A 341 9.67 -11.13 -4.80
C ILE A 341 8.37 -11.42 -5.57
N VAL A 342 7.25 -10.85 -5.14
CA VAL A 342 5.96 -10.97 -5.83
C VAL A 342 6.02 -10.40 -7.25
N TYR A 343 6.67 -9.26 -7.44
CA TYR A 343 6.79 -8.59 -8.74
C TYR A 343 7.75 -9.30 -9.68
N THR A 344 8.89 -9.76 -9.17
CA THR A 344 9.89 -10.46 -9.99
C THR A 344 9.40 -11.83 -10.45
N LEU A 345 8.63 -12.53 -9.62
CA LEU A 345 7.97 -13.79 -10.00
C LEU A 345 6.85 -13.55 -11.02
N GLN A 346 6.02 -12.52 -10.79
CA GLN A 346 4.97 -12.16 -11.73
C GLN A 346 5.54 -11.78 -13.10
N TRP A 347 6.63 -10.99 -13.14
CA TRP A 347 7.33 -10.68 -14.37
C TRP A 347 7.84 -11.95 -15.07
N ALA A 348 8.53 -12.82 -14.34
CA ALA A 348 9.07 -14.06 -14.89
C ALA A 348 7.98 -14.95 -15.49
N SER A 349 6.83 -15.04 -14.82
CA SER A 349 5.65 -15.76 -15.28
C SER A 349 5.03 -15.13 -16.52
N LYS A 350 4.68 -13.84 -16.48
CA LYS A 350 4.03 -13.13 -17.61
C LYS A 350 4.93 -13.04 -18.84
N SER A 351 6.23 -12.86 -18.67
CA SER A 351 7.19 -12.82 -19.78
C SER A 351 7.54 -14.19 -20.35
N ASN A 352 7.24 -15.26 -19.62
CA ASN A 352 7.68 -16.63 -19.90
C ASN A 352 9.21 -16.72 -20.15
N GLN A 353 9.98 -15.96 -19.37
CA GLN A 353 11.44 -15.87 -19.49
C GLN A 353 12.12 -16.44 -18.25
N ILE A 354 13.17 -17.22 -18.49
CA ILE A 354 14.07 -17.65 -17.41
C ILE A 354 15.07 -16.51 -17.17
N PRO A 355 15.22 -16.01 -15.93
CA PRO A 355 16.20 -14.99 -15.61
C PRO A 355 17.62 -15.40 -16.00
N THR A 356 18.32 -14.55 -16.74
CA THR A 356 19.70 -14.75 -17.16
C THR A 356 20.55 -13.53 -16.83
N THR A 357 21.87 -13.70 -16.80
CA THR A 357 22.79 -12.56 -16.63
C THR A 357 22.62 -11.49 -17.71
N SER A 358 22.19 -11.85 -18.93
CA SER A 358 21.88 -10.87 -19.98
C SER A 358 20.65 -10.06 -19.62
N ILE A 359 19.56 -10.72 -19.22
CA ILE A 359 18.33 -10.07 -18.76
C ILE A 359 18.62 -9.14 -17.59
N TYR A 360 19.45 -9.57 -16.63
CA TYR A 360 19.87 -8.73 -15.51
C TYR A 360 20.58 -7.45 -15.97
N LYS A 361 21.51 -7.57 -16.91
CA LYS A 361 22.20 -6.39 -17.46
C LYS A 361 21.25 -5.46 -18.22
N ASP A 362 20.28 -6.01 -18.93
CA ASP A 362 19.25 -5.25 -19.64
C ASP A 362 18.34 -4.53 -18.65
N PHE A 363 17.89 -5.21 -17.60
CA PHE A 363 17.14 -4.63 -16.47
C PHE A 363 17.90 -3.45 -15.86
N LEU A 364 19.19 -3.62 -15.53
CA LEU A 364 19.99 -2.56 -14.95
C LEU A 364 20.15 -1.36 -15.89
N ARG A 365 20.44 -1.61 -17.17
CA ARG A 365 20.61 -0.53 -18.17
C ARG A 365 19.34 0.25 -18.40
N HIS A 366 18.22 -0.47 -18.48
CA HIS A 366 16.93 0.13 -18.71
C HIS A 366 16.51 1.03 -17.54
N ASN A 367 16.65 0.55 -16.31
CA ASN A 367 16.21 1.26 -15.12
C ASN A 367 17.18 2.35 -14.63
N PHE A 368 18.48 2.15 -14.81
CA PHE A 368 19.50 2.99 -14.17
C PHE A 368 20.48 3.64 -15.14
N GLY A 369 20.31 3.47 -16.45
CA GLY A 369 21.10 4.13 -17.48
C GLY A 369 22.59 4.16 -17.19
N ASN A 370 23.17 5.34 -17.00
CA ASN A 370 24.58 5.54 -16.66
C ASN A 370 24.99 5.03 -15.27
N ALA A 371 24.04 4.87 -14.34
CA ALA A 371 24.28 4.30 -13.01
C ALA A 371 24.21 2.76 -12.99
N ALA A 372 23.81 2.09 -14.10
CA ALA A 372 23.64 0.64 -14.16
C ALA A 372 24.87 -0.16 -13.70
N SER A 373 26.07 0.32 -14.04
CA SER A 373 27.33 -0.34 -13.62
C SER A 373 27.57 -0.24 -12.11
N LEU A 374 27.15 0.85 -11.50
CA LEU A 374 27.27 1.06 -10.05
C LEU A 374 26.32 0.10 -9.30
N VAL A 375 25.06 0.05 -9.71
CA VAL A 375 24.06 -0.86 -9.13
C VAL A 375 24.46 -2.32 -9.34
N GLY A 376 24.87 -2.72 -10.56
CA GLY A 376 25.26 -4.08 -10.86
C GLY A 376 26.50 -4.59 -10.10
N LYS A 377 27.36 -3.70 -9.64
CA LYS A 377 28.49 -4.07 -8.76
C LYS A 377 28.05 -4.29 -7.31
N ALA A 378 27.06 -3.57 -6.84
CA ALA A 378 26.54 -3.70 -5.48
C ALA A 378 25.64 -4.94 -5.35
N TYR A 379 24.87 -5.27 -6.38
CA TYR A 379 23.92 -6.39 -6.39
C TYR A 379 24.35 -7.47 -7.41
N LEU A 380 25.57 -8.00 -7.25
CA LEU A 380 26.03 -9.12 -8.09
C LEU A 380 25.15 -10.36 -7.84
N PRO A 381 24.63 -11.05 -8.87
CA PRO A 381 23.86 -12.28 -8.68
C PRO A 381 24.58 -13.34 -7.82
N SER A 382 25.89 -13.43 -7.91
CA SER A 382 26.68 -14.36 -7.10
C SER A 382 26.63 -14.09 -5.58
N LEU A 383 26.20 -12.93 -5.14
CA LEU A 383 25.98 -12.66 -3.72
C LEU A 383 24.81 -13.47 -3.15
N PHE A 384 23.92 -13.93 -4.01
CA PHE A 384 22.72 -14.72 -3.68
C PHE A 384 22.90 -16.22 -3.90
N GLU A 385 24.13 -16.69 -4.18
CA GLU A 385 24.42 -18.10 -4.51
C GLU A 385 23.95 -19.07 -3.41
N SER A 386 24.21 -18.74 -2.15
CA SER A 386 23.83 -19.59 -1.01
C SER A 386 22.31 -19.74 -0.90
N GLU A 387 21.58 -18.63 -1.01
CA GLU A 387 20.13 -18.57 -0.95
C GLU A 387 19.50 -19.28 -2.16
N ALA A 388 19.97 -19.01 -3.36
CA ALA A 388 19.54 -19.67 -4.59
C ALA A 388 19.73 -21.20 -4.53
N LYS A 389 20.84 -21.68 -3.97
CA LYS A 389 21.05 -23.11 -3.76
C LYS A 389 20.09 -23.70 -2.74
N ALA A 390 19.82 -23.00 -1.65
CA ALA A 390 18.87 -23.44 -0.63
C ALA A 390 17.46 -23.59 -1.24
N ILE A 391 16.99 -22.57 -1.95
CA ILE A 391 15.68 -22.55 -2.64
C ILE A 391 15.62 -23.69 -3.68
N PHE A 392 16.64 -23.83 -4.53
CA PHE A 392 16.66 -24.84 -5.57
C PHE A 392 16.69 -26.28 -5.02
N THR A 393 17.30 -26.46 -3.86
CA THR A 393 17.35 -27.76 -3.17
C THR A 393 16.03 -28.07 -2.47
N ALA A 394 15.37 -27.06 -1.93
CA ALA A 394 14.09 -27.21 -1.24
C ALA A 394 12.93 -27.47 -2.20
N SER A 395 13.02 -27.02 -3.45
CA SER A 395 11.94 -27.13 -4.43
C SER A 395 12.42 -27.70 -5.76
N SER A 396 11.87 -28.89 -6.14
CA SER A 396 12.10 -29.48 -7.47
C SER A 396 11.38 -28.74 -8.61
N GLN A 397 10.48 -27.83 -8.32
CA GLN A 397 9.63 -27.15 -9.30
C GLN A 397 10.40 -26.17 -10.15
N PHE A 398 11.33 -25.42 -9.54
CA PHE A 398 12.19 -24.54 -10.31
C PHE A 398 12.95 -25.27 -11.41
N ALA A 399 13.40 -26.52 -11.13
CA ALA A 399 14.00 -27.37 -12.13
C ALA A 399 13.02 -27.81 -13.22
N GLN A 400 11.77 -28.08 -12.89
CA GLN A 400 10.73 -28.51 -13.84
C GLN A 400 10.39 -27.43 -14.87
N ILE A 401 10.46 -26.17 -14.48
CA ILE A 401 10.23 -25.02 -15.36
C ILE A 401 11.50 -24.49 -16.02
N GLY A 402 12.60 -25.25 -15.91
CA GLY A 402 13.87 -24.92 -16.57
C GLY A 402 14.77 -23.94 -15.81
N TYR A 403 14.44 -23.57 -14.57
CA TYR A 403 15.31 -22.75 -13.74
C TYR A 403 16.52 -23.58 -13.28
N ASN A 404 17.60 -22.89 -13.00
CA ASN A 404 18.79 -23.39 -12.31
C ASN A 404 19.20 -22.40 -11.22
N THR A 405 20.22 -22.70 -10.45
CA THR A 405 20.71 -21.81 -9.40
C THR A 405 21.09 -20.42 -9.91
N THR A 406 21.70 -20.32 -11.09
CA THR A 406 22.04 -19.01 -11.69
C THR A 406 20.82 -18.19 -12.05
N ALA A 407 19.74 -18.82 -12.51
CA ALA A 407 18.47 -18.11 -12.76
C ALA A 407 17.88 -17.56 -11.46
N LEU A 408 17.95 -18.34 -10.38
CA LEU A 408 17.50 -17.89 -9.06
C LEU A 408 18.40 -16.78 -8.49
N GLU A 409 19.72 -16.87 -8.65
CA GLU A 409 20.64 -15.79 -8.27
C GLU A 409 20.27 -14.46 -8.96
N VAL A 410 19.96 -14.53 -10.25
CA VAL A 410 19.52 -13.35 -11.02
C VAL A 410 18.18 -12.82 -10.50
N LEU A 411 17.19 -13.70 -10.29
CA LEU A 411 15.88 -13.33 -9.78
C LEU A 411 16.00 -12.61 -8.42
N LEU A 412 16.77 -13.20 -7.50
CA LEU A 412 16.99 -12.64 -6.16
C LEU A 412 17.74 -11.30 -6.22
N ALA A 413 18.74 -11.16 -7.09
CA ALA A 413 19.42 -9.88 -7.28
C ALA A 413 18.47 -8.79 -7.78
N MET A 414 17.60 -9.10 -8.75
CA MET A 414 16.57 -8.16 -9.22
C MET A 414 15.58 -7.80 -8.10
N THR A 415 15.14 -8.80 -7.33
CA THR A 415 14.27 -8.62 -6.17
C THR A 415 14.88 -7.65 -5.16
N GLN A 416 16.15 -7.87 -4.79
CA GLN A 416 16.80 -7.01 -3.81
C GLN A 416 17.01 -5.58 -4.32
N VAL A 417 17.36 -5.40 -5.60
CA VAL A 417 17.47 -4.08 -6.22
C VAL A 417 16.16 -3.30 -6.08
N ILE A 418 15.04 -3.94 -6.38
CA ILE A 418 13.73 -3.30 -6.30
C ILE A 418 13.31 -3.07 -4.83
N THR A 419 13.51 -4.05 -3.95
CA THR A 419 13.23 -3.93 -2.51
C THR A 419 13.91 -2.70 -1.93
N ASP A 420 15.21 -2.55 -2.17
CA ASP A 420 15.98 -1.45 -1.59
C ASP A 420 15.65 -0.11 -2.24
N SER A 421 15.57 -0.05 -3.57
CA SER A 421 15.37 1.22 -4.28
C SER A 421 13.96 1.80 -4.13
N THR A 422 12.95 0.94 -4.03
CA THR A 422 11.54 1.35 -4.09
C THR A 422 10.90 1.45 -2.70
N TYR A 423 11.30 0.60 -1.75
CA TYR A 423 10.62 0.48 -0.47
C TYR A 423 11.52 0.81 0.72
N ARG A 424 12.59 0.03 0.92
CA ARG A 424 13.43 0.11 2.11
C ARG A 424 14.17 1.44 2.24
N CYS A 425 14.86 1.87 1.19
CA CYS A 425 15.63 3.10 1.25
C CYS A 425 14.77 4.38 1.21
N PRO A 426 13.68 4.46 0.43
CA PRO A 426 12.73 5.55 0.59
C PRO A 426 12.18 5.69 2.01
N ALA A 427 11.80 4.60 2.67
CA ALA A 427 11.36 4.62 4.07
C ALA A 427 12.43 5.25 5.00
N TRP A 428 13.70 4.87 4.83
CA TRP A 428 14.80 5.47 5.58
C TRP A 428 14.96 6.96 5.29
N TYR A 429 14.87 7.39 4.02
CA TYR A 429 15.00 8.82 3.66
C TYR A 429 13.87 9.66 4.22
N GLY A 430 12.64 9.17 4.14
CA GLY A 430 11.47 9.83 4.74
C GLY A 430 11.65 9.99 6.25
N ALA A 431 12.08 8.93 6.93
CA ALA A 431 12.35 8.95 8.36
C ALA A 431 13.50 9.90 8.71
N ALA A 432 14.59 9.87 7.96
CA ALA A 432 15.74 10.75 8.20
C ALA A 432 15.39 12.22 7.97
N GLN A 433 14.56 12.52 6.99
CA GLN A 433 14.09 13.88 6.73
C GLN A 433 13.16 14.38 7.84
N ALA A 434 12.16 13.58 8.22
CA ALA A 434 11.24 13.89 9.31
C ALA A 434 11.99 14.13 10.63
N SER A 435 12.92 13.26 10.97
CA SER A 435 13.76 13.38 12.16
C SER A 435 14.60 14.67 12.15
N ARG A 436 15.22 15.03 11.00
CA ARG A 436 15.96 16.31 10.87
C ARG A 436 15.09 17.55 11.07
N LYS A 437 13.80 17.46 10.76
CA LYS A 437 12.82 18.53 11.00
C LYS A 437 12.20 18.50 12.40
N GLY A 438 12.66 17.58 13.26
CA GLY A 438 12.19 17.45 14.63
C GLY A 438 10.83 16.74 14.77
N ILE A 439 10.33 16.13 13.71
CA ILE A 439 9.09 15.34 13.76
C ILE A 439 9.41 13.99 14.40
N PRO A 440 8.65 13.55 15.42
CA PRO A 440 8.81 12.23 16.02
C PRO A 440 8.60 11.14 14.96
N THR A 441 9.59 10.25 14.83
CA THR A 441 9.63 9.28 13.73
C THR A 441 10.14 7.93 14.23
N TRP A 442 9.61 6.86 13.63
CA TRP A 442 9.98 5.47 13.92
C TRP A 442 10.07 4.69 12.63
N THR A 443 10.78 3.56 12.70
CA THR A 443 10.89 2.62 11.56
C THR A 443 10.64 1.19 11.99
N TYR A 444 10.17 0.35 11.07
CA TYR A 444 10.12 -1.09 11.25
C TYR A 444 10.57 -1.84 9.99
N GLU A 445 10.96 -3.09 10.21
CA GLU A 445 11.11 -4.10 9.18
C GLU A 445 10.20 -5.29 9.51
N PHE A 446 9.35 -5.69 8.56
CA PHE A 446 8.57 -6.91 8.65
C PHE A 446 9.31 -8.02 7.89
N SER A 447 9.84 -9.00 8.63
CA SER A 447 10.63 -10.12 8.09
C SER A 447 10.01 -11.48 8.40
N HIS A 448 8.83 -11.50 9.03
CA HIS A 448 8.09 -12.73 9.26
C HIS A 448 7.64 -13.36 7.94
N SER A 449 7.74 -14.69 7.84
CA SER A 449 7.15 -15.47 6.76
C SER A 449 5.80 -16.01 7.21
N PRO A 450 4.67 -15.49 6.70
CA PRO A 450 3.34 -15.97 7.10
C PRO A 450 3.16 -17.46 6.86
N THR A 451 2.45 -18.13 7.75
CA THR A 451 2.07 -19.55 7.58
C THR A 451 0.95 -19.70 6.56
N CYS A 452 0.06 -18.72 6.48
CA CYS A 452 -1.11 -18.75 5.59
C CYS A 452 -0.94 -17.79 4.43
N ALA A 453 -1.39 -18.18 3.23
CA ALA A 453 -1.49 -17.30 2.08
C ALA A 453 -2.39 -16.11 2.42
N TRP A 454 -1.95 -14.90 2.06
CA TRP A 454 -2.67 -13.65 2.32
C TRP A 454 -3.21 -13.01 1.04
N LEU A 455 -2.75 -13.46 -0.11
CA LEU A 455 -3.27 -13.07 -1.42
C LEU A 455 -3.79 -14.31 -2.15
N TYR A 456 -4.84 -14.16 -2.92
CA TYR A 456 -5.42 -15.23 -3.73
C TYR A 456 -4.45 -15.74 -4.82
N THR A 457 -3.42 -14.96 -5.17
CA THR A 457 -2.37 -15.34 -6.13
C THR A 457 -1.25 -16.18 -5.51
N ILE A 458 -1.22 -16.35 -4.21
CA ILE A 458 -0.23 -17.16 -3.49
C ILE A 458 -0.83 -18.53 -3.19
N ASP A 459 -0.23 -19.58 -3.74
CA ASP A 459 -0.62 -20.95 -3.38
C ASP A 459 -0.23 -21.26 -1.93
N ALA A 460 -1.11 -21.96 -1.22
CA ALA A 460 -0.87 -22.32 0.18
C ALA A 460 0.42 -23.14 0.39
N THR A 461 0.90 -23.83 -0.64
CA THR A 461 2.15 -24.61 -0.58
C THR A 461 3.42 -23.77 -0.74
N ASP A 462 3.29 -22.52 -1.18
CA ASP A 462 4.40 -21.67 -1.60
C ASP A 462 4.66 -20.49 -0.67
N VAL A 463 3.79 -20.28 0.31
CA VAL A 463 3.82 -19.14 1.24
C VAL A 463 5.21 -18.91 1.83
N GLY A 464 5.89 -19.97 2.28
CA GLY A 464 7.21 -19.88 2.88
C GLY A 464 8.32 -19.36 1.94
N PHE A 465 8.11 -19.45 0.62
CA PHE A 465 9.06 -18.90 -0.35
C PHE A 465 9.02 -17.37 -0.43
N PHE A 466 7.85 -16.79 -0.19
CA PHE A 466 7.68 -15.34 -0.27
C PHE A 466 8.30 -14.60 0.92
N GLY A 467 8.37 -15.25 2.10
CA GLY A 467 8.88 -14.60 3.30
C GLY A 467 8.08 -13.34 3.64
N GLY A 468 8.75 -12.32 4.14
CA GLY A 468 8.20 -10.98 4.34
C GLY A 468 8.07 -10.24 3.00
N ALA A 469 7.23 -10.74 2.10
CA ALA A 469 6.99 -10.13 0.79
C ALA A 469 6.08 -8.89 0.91
N HIS A 470 5.92 -8.17 -0.19
CA HIS A 470 4.99 -7.03 -0.24
C HIS A 470 3.58 -7.44 0.20
N THR A 471 2.95 -6.65 1.06
CA THR A 471 1.63 -6.89 1.66
C THR A 471 1.53 -7.99 2.72
N ALA A 472 2.63 -8.72 3.03
CA ALA A 472 2.61 -9.82 3.98
C ALA A 472 2.28 -9.40 5.43
N GLU A 473 2.49 -8.14 5.78
CA GLU A 473 2.18 -7.55 7.09
C GLU A 473 0.70 -7.26 7.29
N ILE A 474 -0.07 -7.05 6.22
CA ILE A 474 -1.46 -6.58 6.30
C ILE A 474 -2.36 -7.51 7.14
N PRO A 475 -2.34 -8.85 6.98
CA PRO A 475 -3.13 -9.73 7.84
C PRO A 475 -2.87 -9.53 9.34
N PHE A 476 -1.62 -9.20 9.71
CA PHE A 476 -1.20 -8.97 11.09
C PHE A 476 -1.72 -7.63 11.61
N VAL A 477 -1.67 -6.58 10.79
CA VAL A 477 -2.18 -5.24 11.14
C VAL A 477 -3.68 -5.23 11.35
N PHE A 478 -4.43 -6.06 10.61
CA PHE A 478 -5.87 -6.20 10.71
C PHE A 478 -6.33 -7.35 11.64
N GLY A 479 -5.42 -8.27 11.99
CA GLY A 479 -5.73 -9.48 12.75
C GLY A 479 -6.52 -10.52 11.92
N ASN A 480 -6.42 -10.49 10.60
CA ASN A 480 -7.10 -11.40 9.67
C ASN A 480 -6.15 -12.51 9.20
N LEU A 481 -5.69 -13.35 10.15
CA LEU A 481 -4.58 -14.28 9.95
C LEU A 481 -4.99 -15.66 9.42
N ASP A 482 -6.26 -16.05 9.55
CA ASP A 482 -6.74 -17.40 9.25
C ASP A 482 -7.07 -17.65 7.77
N ASN A 483 -6.76 -16.69 6.90
CA ASN A 483 -7.08 -16.63 5.47
C ASN A 483 -8.52 -17.03 5.07
N SER A 484 -9.45 -17.01 6.01
CA SER A 484 -10.87 -17.37 5.76
C SER A 484 -11.56 -16.43 4.76
N TYR A 485 -10.99 -15.25 4.52
CA TYR A 485 -11.44 -14.29 3.52
C TYR A 485 -11.07 -14.70 2.08
N LEU A 486 -10.13 -15.63 1.89
CA LEU A 486 -9.77 -16.12 0.57
C LEU A 486 -10.74 -17.19 0.09
N PRO A 487 -11.03 -17.29 -1.21
CA PRO A 487 -11.73 -18.43 -1.79
C PRO A 487 -10.98 -19.73 -1.46
N ASN A 488 -11.62 -20.65 -0.78
CA ASN A 488 -11.02 -21.90 -0.28
C ASN A 488 -9.96 -21.74 0.83
N GLY A 489 -9.92 -20.60 1.51
CA GLY A 489 -9.05 -20.41 2.68
C GLY A 489 -9.42 -21.38 3.79
N THR A 490 -8.49 -22.29 4.13
CA THR A 490 -8.65 -23.31 5.18
C THR A 490 -7.45 -23.39 6.11
N CYS A 491 -6.51 -22.46 5.96
CA CYS A 491 -5.29 -22.39 6.74
C CYS A 491 -5.60 -21.89 8.16
N ASN A 492 -4.84 -22.40 9.13
CA ASN A 492 -4.86 -21.89 10.50
C ASN A 492 -3.48 -21.34 10.83
N SER A 493 -3.40 -20.06 11.08
CA SER A 493 -2.18 -19.42 11.57
C SER A 493 -1.79 -19.94 12.95
N THR A 494 -0.51 -19.88 13.24
CA THR A 494 0.05 -20.34 14.52
C THR A 494 -0.33 -19.42 15.67
N SER A 495 -0.20 -19.91 16.91
CA SER A 495 -0.39 -19.08 18.12
C SER A 495 0.56 -17.91 18.18
N ASP A 496 1.78 -18.07 17.67
CA ASP A 496 2.80 -17.02 17.66
C ASP A 496 2.44 -15.92 16.65
N GLU A 497 1.88 -16.27 15.50
CA GLU A 497 1.36 -15.31 14.53
C GLU A 497 0.17 -14.52 15.08
N TRP A 498 -0.76 -15.17 15.77
CA TRP A 498 -1.86 -14.49 16.47
C TRP A 498 -1.34 -13.53 17.53
N HIS A 499 -0.29 -13.91 18.25
CA HIS A 499 0.34 -13.04 19.23
C HIS A 499 1.03 -11.84 18.56
N LEU A 500 1.78 -12.08 17.48
CA LEU A 500 2.43 -11.02 16.69
C LEU A 500 1.38 -10.04 16.13
N GLY A 501 0.30 -10.55 15.53
CA GLY A 501 -0.79 -9.72 15.02
C GLY A 501 -1.45 -8.87 16.12
N SER A 502 -1.69 -9.45 17.30
CA SER A 502 -2.20 -8.69 18.45
C SER A 502 -1.25 -7.56 18.85
N GLN A 503 0.06 -7.81 18.89
CA GLN A 503 1.05 -6.78 19.19
C GLN A 503 1.06 -5.65 18.14
N MET A 504 0.99 -6.00 16.85
CA MET A 504 0.94 -5.01 15.77
C MET A 504 -0.34 -4.16 15.86
N MET A 505 -1.51 -4.78 16.06
CA MET A 505 -2.77 -4.04 16.26
C MET A 505 -2.69 -3.07 17.45
N ASP A 506 -2.04 -3.48 18.56
CA ASP A 506 -1.87 -2.63 19.74
C ASP A 506 -0.93 -1.45 19.47
N LEU A 507 0.17 -1.66 18.75
CA LEU A 507 1.14 -0.61 18.37
C LEU A 507 0.50 0.43 17.45
N TRP A 508 -0.28 0.00 16.43
CA TRP A 508 -1.06 0.90 15.56
C TRP A 508 -2.13 1.67 16.34
N THR A 509 -2.75 1.01 17.31
CA THR A 509 -3.75 1.64 18.19
C THR A 509 -3.08 2.66 19.13
N ALA A 510 -1.90 2.36 19.68
CA ALA A 510 -1.12 3.31 20.49
C ALA A 510 -0.73 4.57 19.69
N MET A 511 -0.35 4.39 18.42
CA MET A 511 -0.07 5.51 17.52
C MET A 511 -1.30 6.39 17.29
N ALA A 512 -2.49 5.79 17.10
CA ALA A 512 -3.75 6.53 17.00
C ALA A 512 -4.09 7.28 18.30
N GLU A 513 -3.93 6.61 19.44
CA GLU A 513 -4.28 7.16 20.76
C GLU A 513 -3.39 8.32 21.20
N ASN A 514 -2.06 8.18 20.97
CA ASN A 514 -1.06 9.03 21.62
C ASN A 514 -0.17 9.81 20.62
N GLY A 515 -0.22 9.49 19.32
CA GLY A 515 0.79 9.95 18.35
C GLY A 515 2.18 9.36 18.62
N GLU A 516 2.23 8.24 19.34
CA GLU A 516 3.45 7.48 19.69
C GLU A 516 3.11 5.99 19.71
N PRO A 517 3.86 5.12 18.96
CA PRO A 517 3.44 3.74 18.76
C PRO A 517 3.81 2.78 19.89
N SER A 518 4.54 3.22 20.94
CA SER A 518 4.92 2.36 22.05
C SER A 518 3.73 1.93 22.89
N THR A 519 3.76 0.67 23.35
CA THR A 519 2.79 0.12 24.30
C THR A 519 3.45 -0.13 25.66
N LYS A 520 2.66 -0.53 26.67
CA LYS A 520 3.19 -0.86 27.99
C LYS A 520 4.21 -2.01 27.98
N GLY A 521 4.10 -2.90 26.99
CA GLY A 521 4.97 -4.10 26.90
C GLY A 521 6.04 -4.00 25.82
N ILE A 522 5.92 -3.08 24.89
CA ILE A 522 6.83 -2.91 23.74
C ILE A 522 7.20 -1.44 23.62
N GLU A 523 8.46 -1.12 23.90
CA GLU A 523 9.02 0.19 23.60
C GLU A 523 9.47 0.22 22.15
N TRP A 524 8.93 1.16 21.37
CA TRP A 524 9.36 1.40 20.00
C TRP A 524 10.39 2.53 20.00
N PRO A 525 11.67 2.23 19.74
CA PRO A 525 12.71 3.25 19.81
C PRO A 525 12.53 4.26 18.66
N ARG A 526 12.67 5.55 19.00
CA ARG A 526 12.61 6.62 17.99
C ARG A 526 13.76 6.50 17.01
N PHE A 527 13.46 6.77 15.77
CA PHE A 527 14.45 6.88 14.70
C PHE A 527 15.49 7.96 15.04
N GLN A 528 16.75 7.62 14.90
CA GLN A 528 17.87 8.52 15.13
C GLN A 528 18.91 8.35 14.03
N THR A 529 19.29 9.44 13.37
CA THR A 529 20.44 9.45 12.46
C THR A 529 21.71 9.61 13.29
N GLN A 530 22.57 8.60 13.30
CA GLN A 530 23.88 8.67 13.99
C GLN A 530 25.00 8.86 12.96
N GLY A 531 25.25 10.11 12.56
CA GLY A 531 26.39 10.45 11.70
C GLY A 531 26.34 9.75 10.33
N LYS A 532 27.41 9.01 9.99
CA LYS A 532 27.50 8.22 8.75
C LYS A 532 26.93 6.80 8.89
N ASN A 533 26.50 6.42 10.07
CA ASN A 533 25.90 5.10 10.29
C ASN A 533 24.44 5.15 9.84
N LEU A 534 24.11 4.38 8.82
CA LEU A 534 22.75 4.29 8.29
C LEU A 534 21.91 3.23 9.03
N SER A 535 22.53 2.42 9.91
CA SER A 535 21.78 1.52 10.79
C SER A 535 21.08 2.31 11.89
N THR A 536 19.80 2.04 12.12
CA THR A 536 18.96 2.81 13.04
C THR A 536 18.18 1.90 13.99
N PRO A 537 17.88 2.35 15.22
CA PRO A 537 16.96 1.63 16.09
C PRO A 537 15.56 1.55 15.43
N GLY A 538 14.88 0.42 15.62
CA GLY A 538 13.52 0.21 15.11
C GLY A 538 12.90 -1.05 15.69
N LEU A 539 11.72 -1.43 15.20
CA LEU A 539 11.13 -2.74 15.48
C LEU A 539 11.34 -3.69 14.30
N ILE A 540 11.63 -4.93 14.63
CA ILE A 540 11.69 -6.04 13.67
C ILE A 540 10.57 -7.00 14.05
N PHE A 541 9.67 -7.23 13.07
CA PHE A 541 8.56 -8.16 13.18
C PHE A 541 8.95 -9.48 12.50
N GLU A 542 9.39 -10.44 13.30
CA GLU A 542 9.71 -11.80 12.86
C GLU A 542 8.73 -12.80 13.50
N ASN A 543 9.24 -13.82 14.17
CA ASN A 543 8.43 -14.75 15.00
C ASN A 543 7.92 -14.10 16.30
N SER A 544 8.45 -12.93 16.63
CA SER A 544 8.07 -12.06 17.75
C SER A 544 8.50 -10.64 17.43
N THR A 545 7.85 -9.66 18.07
CA THR A 545 8.28 -8.26 17.99
C THR A 545 9.53 -8.03 18.81
N VAL A 546 10.59 -7.58 18.16
CA VAL A 546 11.86 -7.26 18.84
C VAL A 546 12.33 -5.85 18.52
N SER A 547 12.76 -5.11 19.55
CA SER A 547 13.54 -3.89 19.34
C SER A 547 14.92 -4.27 18.85
N GLY A 548 15.32 -3.72 17.71
CA GLY A 548 16.57 -4.07 17.06
C GLY A 548 17.19 -2.90 16.31
N THR A 549 18.23 -3.21 15.56
CA THR A 549 18.88 -2.28 14.65
C THR A 549 18.55 -2.70 13.23
N ILE A 550 17.85 -1.84 12.51
CA ILE A 550 17.55 -2.06 11.09
C ILE A 550 18.75 -1.53 10.28
N ASP A 551 19.28 -2.38 9.41
CA ASP A 551 20.45 -2.05 8.59
C ASP A 551 20.04 -1.40 7.27
N TYR A 552 20.34 -0.12 7.12
CA TYR A 552 20.13 0.66 5.90
C TYR A 552 21.44 1.02 5.18
N THR A 553 22.57 0.33 5.49
CA THR A 553 23.89 0.68 4.92
C THR A 553 23.92 0.66 3.39
N GLY A 554 23.11 -0.19 2.74
CA GLY A 554 22.94 -0.21 1.29
C GLY A 554 22.33 1.06 0.69
N CYS A 555 21.68 1.91 1.50
CA CYS A 555 20.97 3.09 1.00
C CYS A 555 21.88 4.24 0.55
N ASP A 556 23.14 4.27 0.99
CA ASP A 556 24.15 5.22 0.47
C ASP A 556 24.35 5.10 -1.05
N LEU A 557 24.24 3.90 -1.58
CA LEU A 557 24.31 3.64 -3.02
C LEU A 557 23.24 4.44 -3.78
N TRP A 558 22.02 4.44 -3.26
CA TRP A 558 20.87 5.05 -3.92
C TRP A 558 20.95 6.56 -3.95
N ILE A 559 21.62 7.20 -2.98
CA ILE A 559 21.97 8.64 -3.06
C ILE A 559 22.83 8.91 -4.29
N GLN A 560 23.86 8.08 -4.51
CA GLN A 560 24.78 8.24 -5.64
C GLN A 560 24.06 7.97 -6.97
N VAL A 561 23.25 6.91 -7.05
CA VAL A 561 22.43 6.57 -8.23
C VAL A 561 21.54 7.76 -8.61
N ASN A 562 20.84 8.32 -7.64
CA ASN A 562 19.95 9.47 -7.87
C ASN A 562 20.69 10.71 -8.36
N ALA A 563 21.85 11.01 -7.79
CA ALA A 563 22.68 12.11 -8.24
C ALA A 563 23.14 11.92 -9.70
N MET A 564 23.50 10.68 -10.09
CA MET A 564 23.89 10.35 -11.46
C MET A 564 22.73 10.49 -12.45
N LEU A 565 21.54 10.04 -12.08
CA LEU A 565 20.35 10.12 -12.93
C LEU A 565 19.90 11.57 -13.11
N SER A 566 19.90 12.37 -12.04
CA SER A 566 19.56 13.79 -12.10
C SER A 566 20.52 14.61 -12.98
N ALA A 567 21.83 14.33 -12.91
CA ALA A 567 22.82 15.00 -13.75
C ALA A 567 22.65 14.70 -15.24
N SER A 568 22.17 13.50 -15.60
CA SER A 568 21.92 13.11 -16.99
C SER A 568 20.76 13.88 -17.61
N ASN A 569 19.71 14.15 -16.84
CA ASN A 569 18.52 14.88 -17.29
C ASN A 569 18.79 16.37 -17.53
N THR A 570 19.75 16.97 -16.80
CA THR A 570 20.14 18.38 -17.01
C THR A 570 20.98 18.60 -18.27
N THR A 571 21.73 17.60 -18.73
CA THR A 571 22.53 17.69 -19.96
C THR A 571 21.72 17.52 -21.24
N ALA A 572 20.55 16.90 -21.17
CA ALA A 572 19.66 16.73 -22.34
C ALA A 572 18.86 18.00 -22.69
N SER A 573 18.78 18.98 -21.79
CA SER A 573 18.02 20.23 -21.97
C SER A 573 18.85 21.49 -22.17
N GLY A 574 20.19 21.41 -22.28
CA GLY A 574 21.08 22.56 -22.37
C GLY A 574 22.01 22.53 -23.57
N THR A 575 22.03 23.61 -24.35
CA THR A 575 23.07 23.95 -25.35
C THR A 575 24.47 23.88 -24.69
N PRO A 576 25.52 23.38 -25.33
CA PRO A 576 26.80 23.14 -24.68
C PRO A 576 27.52 24.45 -24.38
N THR A 577 27.63 24.80 -23.11
CA THR A 577 28.62 25.77 -22.63
C THR A 577 29.84 25.00 -22.12
N THR A 578 30.95 25.19 -22.79
CA THR A 578 32.27 24.68 -22.42
C THR A 578 32.71 25.24 -21.06
N VAL A 579 32.93 24.40 -20.09
CA VAL A 579 33.66 24.73 -18.87
C VAL A 579 34.86 23.80 -18.74
N SER A 580 36.02 24.42 -18.65
CA SER A 580 37.35 23.87 -18.52
C SER A 580 37.61 23.22 -17.15
N GLY A 581 38.42 22.17 -17.19
CA GLY A 581 38.81 21.22 -16.15
C GLY A 581 39.10 21.73 -14.74
N GLY A 582 38.66 20.89 -13.82
CA GLY A 582 39.15 20.80 -12.45
C GLY A 582 39.21 19.32 -12.05
N SER A 583 40.42 18.84 -11.77
CA SER A 583 40.70 17.49 -11.33
C SER A 583 40.10 17.22 -9.95
N THR A 584 39.24 16.25 -9.83
CA THR A 584 38.76 15.72 -8.55
C THR A 584 39.31 14.31 -8.32
N SER A 585 39.94 14.14 -7.17
CA SER A 585 40.49 12.91 -6.62
C SER A 585 39.38 11.85 -6.47
N SER A 586 39.65 10.65 -6.96
CA SER A 586 38.80 9.45 -6.80
C SER A 586 38.69 9.05 -5.34
N PRO A 587 37.48 8.74 -4.82
CA PRO A 587 37.33 8.10 -3.53
C PRO A 587 37.68 6.60 -3.65
N SER A 588 38.39 6.08 -2.66
CA SER A 588 38.75 4.69 -2.52
C SER A 588 37.53 3.79 -2.42
N SER A 589 37.54 2.66 -3.17
CA SER A 589 36.55 1.60 -3.11
C SER A 589 36.54 0.93 -1.72
N THR A 590 35.52 1.21 -0.93
CA THR A 590 35.14 0.37 0.20
C THR A 590 34.28 -0.78 -0.35
N GLN A 591 34.73 -2.01 -0.14
CA GLN A 591 33.90 -3.20 -0.39
C GLN A 591 32.71 -3.17 0.56
N PHE A 592 31.52 -3.17 -0.02
CA PHE A 592 30.28 -3.33 0.72
C PHE A 592 30.03 -4.82 0.99
N ASN A 593 30.08 -5.22 2.24
CA ASN A 593 29.52 -6.47 2.76
C ASN A 593 28.04 -6.21 3.12
N GLY A 594 27.19 -6.06 2.12
CA GLY A 594 25.76 -5.78 2.32
C GLY A 594 24.85 -6.98 2.04
N ALA A 595 25.40 -8.18 2.01
CA ALA A 595 24.61 -9.42 1.93
C ALA A 595 24.81 -10.22 3.22
N THR A 596 24.24 -9.77 4.30
CA THR A 596 24.20 -10.56 5.52
C THR A 596 22.80 -10.61 6.07
N THR A 597 22.31 -11.84 6.14
CA THR A 597 21.21 -12.36 6.91
C THR A 597 19.79 -12.11 6.41
N LEU A 598 19.40 -12.85 5.38
CA LEU A 598 18.01 -13.26 5.17
C LEU A 598 17.72 -14.72 5.56
N LEU A 599 18.70 -15.49 6.03
CA LEU A 599 18.46 -16.88 6.45
C LEU A 599 19.26 -17.27 7.69
N SER A 600 18.68 -17.08 8.85
CA SER A 600 18.96 -17.93 9.99
C SER A 600 17.64 -18.59 10.43
N LYS A 601 17.28 -19.66 9.81
CA LYS A 601 16.61 -20.87 10.32
C LYS A 601 15.84 -21.56 9.21
N THR A 602 16.51 -22.55 8.64
CA THR A 602 15.88 -23.63 7.86
C THR A 602 15.16 -24.57 8.82
N GLU A 603 13.86 -24.40 9.00
CA GLU A 603 12.93 -25.45 9.38
C GLU A 603 11.56 -25.11 8.80
N GLY A 604 11.16 -25.79 7.73
CA GLY A 604 9.80 -25.71 7.21
C GLY A 604 9.64 -25.69 5.69
N TYR A 605 10.57 -26.23 4.93
CA TYR A 605 10.37 -26.38 3.47
C TYR A 605 9.79 -27.75 3.14
N LEU A 606 8.50 -27.83 3.01
CA LEU A 606 7.79 -28.95 2.36
C LEU A 606 6.66 -28.38 1.49
N ALA A 607 6.79 -28.65 0.18
CA ALA A 607 5.78 -28.59 -0.86
C ALA A 607 5.55 -27.25 -1.58
N LEU A 608 6.27 -27.06 -2.66
CA LEU A 608 6.08 -26.07 -3.69
C LEU A 608 5.51 -26.76 -4.95
N SER A 609 4.24 -27.09 -5.06
CA SER A 609 3.78 -27.89 -6.18
C SER A 609 2.78 -27.29 -7.19
N VAL A 610 2.36 -26.06 -7.11
CA VAL A 610 1.32 -25.54 -8.01
C VAL A 610 1.51 -24.12 -8.54
N LEU A 611 2.46 -23.34 -8.05
CA LEU A 611 2.61 -21.92 -8.39
C LEU A 611 2.74 -21.62 -9.91
N LEU A 612 3.21 -22.57 -10.70
CA LEU A 612 3.49 -22.33 -12.11
C LEU A 612 2.47 -22.91 -13.07
N MET A 613 1.56 -23.78 -12.61
CA MET A 613 0.45 -24.26 -13.45
C MET A 613 -0.79 -23.34 -13.37
N GLY A 614 -1.00 -22.61 -12.28
CA GLY A 614 -2.06 -21.62 -12.16
C GLY A 614 -1.78 -20.32 -12.94
N LEU A 615 -0.51 -19.96 -13.09
CA LEU A 615 -0.07 -18.76 -13.82
C LEU A 615 0.04 -18.97 -15.34
N ALA A 616 0.01 -20.21 -15.84
CA ALA A 616 0.04 -20.51 -17.27
C ALA A 616 -1.36 -20.65 -17.90
N ALA A 617 -2.43 -20.52 -17.10
CA ALA A 617 -3.83 -20.66 -17.53
C ALA A 617 -4.65 -19.36 -17.40
N LEU A 618 -3.96 -18.21 -17.28
CA LEU A 618 -4.58 -16.87 -17.33
C LEU A 618 -4.02 -16.05 -18.47
#